data_c0a32a12bf26a4c6aa7177be58da8b4c
#
_entry.id   c0a32a12bf26a4c6aa7177be58da8b4c
#
_cell.length_a   1.000
_cell.length_b   1.000
_cell.length_c   1.000
_cell.angle_alpha   90.00
_cell.angle_beta   90.00
_cell.angle_gamma   90.00
#
_symmetry.space_group_name_H-M   'P 1'
#
loop_
_entity.id
_entity.type
_entity.pdbx_description
1 polymer ?
#
loop_
_entity_poly.entity_id
_entity_poly.type
_entity_poly.pdbx_seq_one_letter_code
_entity_poly.pdbx_strand_id
1 'polypeptide(L)'
;MNSSLLMRPIYPNPAIFVLLAAALPVCAQTTVPQSTSESLVVLGTAVPVPLAESPRAVEVLPLAGLTLSAESPQDFLRQDAPVFLEERGAGGGQADIVLRGGSFEQTLVLLNGFRINDAQTSHHNLDLPVPMDALNSIQVLEGAGSTLHGVDALTGVVDFLTAAPDHDSLLVRVGGGSFEEDEESLLGAAMHGPWSGRVTAERNFSTGFMADRDYRNEDASAEGWRGTRLGVTDLLFASSDRSFGAYDFYGNYPEWERTKSWFASARQELGAHTVAAFGYRRHTDDFILIRSNPSIYQNNHIDGSWQASLRHTVSLPAGALLLAGLEADGDSIRSNALGTHARNRGSGYLDLDWDPPSKRWNLSAGAREEIFSGGTQTAFSPELAGSLRLTGKLKLRASGGYGFRIPTYTDLYYVDPTTLGNPSLKPESAWSGDAGADWAPSGKVSLSVTGFYSRQHDTIDYVSSAAPSPYLPASCVESDGSQATDTWCATNLNGLSFTGAESNLTWIPTHSQAIRISWTGLRGAQGALHGLQSEYIFNYPVQNIHASWTSQFGRILSLTNSVQLAERYQQTVYPVWNVALTHAAGMLQPYLRLTNLSNTGYQEIAGVNMPGRAIVGGFAFQLGGK
;
A
#
# COMPACT_ATOMS: atom_id res chain seq x y z
N MET A 1 5.05 -38.00 -29.15
CA MET A 1 3.96 -38.72 -28.47
C MET A 1 3.10 -37.68 -27.76
N ASN A 2 1.93 -37.40 -28.33
CA ASN A 2 0.98 -36.41 -27.81
C ASN A 2 0.31 -36.93 -26.53
N SER A 3 0.40 -36.20 -25.43
CA SER A 3 -0.47 -36.36 -24.27
C SER A 3 -1.19 -35.03 -24.02
N SER A 4 -2.42 -34.99 -24.52
CA SER A 4 -3.41 -33.97 -24.23
C SER A 4 -3.83 -34.07 -22.75
N LEU A 5 -3.47 -33.11 -21.93
CA LEU A 5 -4.01 -32.92 -20.60
C LEU A 5 -5.39 -32.29 -20.71
N LEU A 6 -6.42 -33.09 -20.52
CA LEU A 6 -7.80 -32.68 -20.37
C LEU A 6 -7.93 -31.92 -19.02
N MET A 7 -8.19 -30.62 -19.10
CA MET A 7 -8.66 -29.82 -17.96
C MET A 7 -10.02 -30.36 -17.50
N ARG A 8 -10.11 -30.86 -16.28
CA ARG A 8 -11.39 -31.09 -15.59
C ARG A 8 -11.89 -29.76 -15.07
N PRO A 9 -13.15 -29.37 -15.32
CA PRO A 9 -13.74 -28.20 -14.66
C PRO A 9 -13.94 -28.51 -13.17
N ILE A 10 -13.32 -27.71 -12.30
CA ILE A 10 -13.55 -27.73 -10.86
C ILE A 10 -14.84 -26.94 -10.63
N TYR A 11 -15.94 -27.63 -10.32
CA TYR A 11 -17.16 -27.00 -9.82
C TYR A 11 -16.92 -26.56 -8.38
N PRO A 12 -17.10 -25.27 -8.00
CA PRO A 12 -17.04 -24.86 -6.61
C PRO A 12 -18.18 -25.52 -5.84
N ASN A 13 -17.86 -26.04 -4.68
CA ASN A 13 -18.81 -26.69 -3.78
C ASN A 13 -19.91 -25.68 -3.36
N PRO A 14 -21.18 -25.86 -3.69
CA PRO A 14 -22.23 -24.87 -3.46
C PRO A 14 -22.53 -24.56 -1.99
N ALA A 15 -21.91 -25.27 -1.06
CA ALA A 15 -22.09 -25.06 0.37
C ALA A 15 -21.48 -23.72 0.89
N ILE A 16 -20.58 -23.09 0.12
CA ILE A 16 -19.93 -21.82 0.51
C ILE A 16 -20.84 -20.61 0.26
N PHE A 17 -21.79 -20.72 -0.69
CA PHE A 17 -22.69 -19.59 -1.04
C PHE A 17 -23.98 -19.50 -0.20
N VAL A 18 -24.34 -20.51 0.58
CA VAL A 18 -25.64 -20.57 1.29
C VAL A 18 -25.63 -19.85 2.64
N LEU A 19 -24.47 -19.58 3.24
CA LEU A 19 -24.40 -18.88 4.53
C LEU A 19 -24.59 -17.36 4.48
N LEU A 20 -24.64 -16.77 3.30
CA LEU A 20 -24.86 -15.32 3.09
C LEU A 20 -26.35 -14.90 3.10
N ALA A 21 -27.31 -15.83 3.15
CA ALA A 21 -28.72 -15.52 2.87
C ALA A 21 -29.68 -15.52 4.09
N ALA A 22 -29.21 -15.75 5.31
CA ALA A 22 -30.09 -15.85 6.47
C ALA A 22 -29.94 -14.65 7.44
N ALA A 23 -30.35 -13.45 7.04
CA ALA A 23 -30.52 -12.31 7.94
C ALA A 23 -31.99 -11.86 7.94
N LEU A 24 -32.68 -12.10 9.05
CA LEU A 24 -34.01 -11.54 9.33
C LEU A 24 -33.92 -10.02 9.51
N PRO A 25 -34.89 -9.23 9.01
CA PRO A 25 -34.86 -7.77 9.14
C PRO A 25 -35.21 -7.37 10.59
N VAL A 26 -34.25 -6.84 11.31
CA VAL A 26 -34.50 -6.08 12.55
C VAL A 26 -34.43 -4.60 12.21
N CYS A 27 -35.54 -3.89 12.34
CA CYS A 27 -35.61 -2.44 12.16
C CYS A 27 -34.81 -1.71 13.22
N ALA A 28 -33.67 -1.14 12.84
CA ALA A 28 -32.98 -0.13 13.63
C ALA A 28 -32.29 0.90 12.72
N GLN A 29 -32.54 2.16 12.97
CA GLN A 29 -31.92 3.28 12.27
C GLN A 29 -30.54 3.56 12.86
N THR A 30 -29.50 3.09 12.21
CA THR A 30 -28.12 3.55 12.37
C THR A 30 -27.44 3.51 11.01
N THR A 31 -26.66 4.51 10.72
CA THR A 31 -26.02 4.68 9.41
C THR A 31 -24.75 3.82 9.35
N VAL A 32 -24.73 2.83 8.47
CA VAL A 32 -23.50 2.30 7.89
C VAL A 32 -22.78 3.47 7.21
N PRO A 33 -21.43 3.54 7.21
CA PRO A 33 -20.72 4.58 6.49
C PRO A 33 -21.30 4.74 5.08
N GLN A 34 -21.79 5.95 4.80
CA GLN A 34 -22.40 6.28 3.50
C GLN A 34 -21.35 6.15 2.39
N SER A 35 -21.83 5.99 1.17
CA SER A 35 -21.00 5.81 -0.02
C SER A 35 -19.79 6.75 -0.02
N THR A 36 -18.61 6.21 -0.31
CA THR A 36 -17.34 6.92 -0.44
C THR A 36 -17.33 8.02 -1.51
N SER A 37 -18.44 8.24 -2.23
CA SER A 37 -18.56 9.23 -3.31
C SER A 37 -18.35 10.69 -2.87
N GLU A 38 -18.52 11.00 -1.59
CA GLU A 38 -18.27 12.33 -1.01
C GLU A 38 -16.86 12.43 -0.40
N SER A 39 -16.09 11.33 -0.34
CA SER A 39 -14.71 11.35 0.15
C SER A 39 -13.84 12.22 -0.75
N LEU A 40 -13.00 13.05 -0.13
CA LEU A 40 -12.03 13.86 -0.86
C LEU A 40 -10.83 13.01 -1.24
N VAL A 41 -10.46 13.09 -2.51
CA VAL A 41 -9.26 12.47 -3.07
C VAL A 41 -8.17 13.53 -3.17
N VAL A 42 -6.99 13.21 -2.65
CA VAL A 42 -5.79 14.05 -2.75
C VAL A 42 -4.75 13.47 -3.71
N LEU A 43 -4.88 12.19 -4.07
CA LEU A 43 -4.01 11.54 -5.06
C LEU A 43 -4.51 11.78 -6.48
N GLY A 44 -3.56 12.02 -7.40
CA GLY A 44 -3.85 12.14 -8.83
C GLY A 44 -4.62 13.39 -9.24
N THR A 45 -4.65 14.43 -8.41
CA THR A 45 -5.29 15.73 -8.69
C THR A 45 -4.49 16.87 -8.07
N ALA A 46 -4.56 18.05 -8.70
CA ALA A 46 -3.85 19.25 -8.23
C ALA A 46 -4.33 19.75 -6.86
N VAL A 47 -5.61 19.59 -6.58
CA VAL A 47 -6.27 19.94 -5.32
C VAL A 47 -7.23 18.82 -4.91
N PRO A 48 -7.60 18.71 -3.62
CA PRO A 48 -8.59 17.73 -3.19
C PRO A 48 -9.92 17.88 -3.94
N VAL A 49 -10.40 16.78 -4.54
CA VAL A 49 -11.69 16.74 -5.24
C VAL A 49 -12.54 15.60 -4.68
N PRO A 50 -13.88 15.69 -4.77
CA PRO A 50 -14.74 14.53 -4.47
C PRO A 50 -14.38 13.34 -5.37
N LEU A 51 -14.34 12.13 -4.83
CA LEU A 51 -14.01 10.90 -5.57
C LEU A 51 -14.86 10.76 -6.85
N ALA A 52 -16.13 11.15 -6.80
CA ALA A 52 -17.03 11.15 -7.97
C ALA A 52 -16.55 12.08 -9.10
N GLU A 53 -15.69 13.04 -8.83
CA GLU A 53 -15.15 14.02 -9.80
C GLU A 53 -13.75 13.63 -10.30
N SER A 54 -13.05 12.74 -9.62
CA SER A 54 -11.71 12.27 -10.04
C SER A 54 -11.72 11.70 -11.47
N PRO A 55 -10.81 12.15 -12.36
CA PRO A 55 -10.62 11.54 -13.68
C PRO A 55 -9.79 10.25 -13.64
N ARG A 56 -9.19 9.94 -12.49
CA ARG A 56 -8.29 8.80 -12.27
C ARG A 56 -8.99 7.65 -11.56
N ALA A 57 -8.42 6.46 -11.69
CA ALA A 57 -8.76 5.30 -10.86
C ALA A 57 -8.18 5.51 -9.46
N VAL A 58 -9.03 5.80 -8.49
CA VAL A 58 -8.65 5.98 -7.07
C VAL A 58 -9.64 5.24 -6.20
N GLU A 59 -9.14 4.48 -5.23
CA GLU A 59 -9.95 3.92 -4.15
C GLU A 59 -9.66 4.67 -2.84
N VAL A 60 -10.69 4.85 -2.01
CA VAL A 60 -10.59 5.46 -0.68
C VAL A 60 -11.09 4.46 0.35
N LEU A 61 -10.20 4.03 1.21
CA LEU A 61 -10.45 3.05 2.27
C LEU A 61 -10.53 3.81 3.62
N PRO A 62 -11.73 3.99 4.20
CA PRO A 62 -11.86 4.64 5.50
C PRO A 62 -11.39 3.70 6.62
N LEU A 63 -10.62 4.22 7.58
CA LEU A 63 -10.18 3.51 8.78
C LEU A 63 -10.87 4.02 10.04
N ALA A 64 -11.18 5.31 10.09
CA ALA A 64 -11.79 5.92 11.27
C ALA A 64 -13.05 5.18 11.73
N GLY A 65 -13.07 4.71 12.98
CA GLY A 65 -14.15 3.93 13.57
C GLY A 65 -14.21 2.46 13.13
N LEU A 66 -13.25 1.98 12.34
CA LEU A 66 -13.18 0.59 11.87
C LEU A 66 -11.96 -0.18 12.43
N THR A 67 -11.07 0.48 13.15
CA THR A 67 -9.79 -0.10 13.63
C THR A 67 -9.98 -1.31 14.54
N LEU A 68 -11.11 -1.44 15.25
CA LEU A 68 -11.42 -2.63 16.05
C LEU A 68 -11.68 -3.90 15.21
N SER A 69 -11.92 -3.77 13.92
CA SER A 69 -12.19 -4.89 13.01
C SER A 69 -10.96 -5.42 12.29
N ALA A 70 -9.80 -4.81 12.49
CA ALA A 70 -8.55 -5.12 11.82
C ALA A 70 -7.40 -5.27 12.83
N GLU A 71 -6.36 -5.98 12.46
CA GLU A 71 -5.13 -6.14 13.23
C GLU A 71 -4.09 -5.07 12.86
N SER A 72 -4.08 -4.69 11.59
CA SER A 72 -3.10 -3.76 11.02
C SER A 72 -3.71 -2.90 9.92
N PRO A 73 -3.06 -1.80 9.52
CA PRO A 73 -3.47 -1.01 8.36
C PRO A 73 -3.50 -1.81 7.04
N GLN A 74 -2.68 -2.86 6.93
CA GLN A 74 -2.59 -3.75 5.77
C GLN A 74 -3.92 -4.49 5.53
N ASP A 75 -4.66 -4.84 6.57
CA ASP A 75 -5.97 -5.49 6.44
C ASP A 75 -7.01 -4.64 5.68
N PHE A 76 -6.87 -3.31 5.76
CA PHE A 76 -7.73 -2.41 4.99
C PHE A 76 -7.33 -2.39 3.51
N LEU A 77 -6.03 -2.44 3.21
CA LEU A 77 -5.54 -2.52 1.83
C LEU A 77 -6.06 -3.75 1.08
N ARG A 78 -6.23 -4.89 1.77
CA ARG A 78 -6.80 -6.11 1.19
C ARG A 78 -8.23 -5.96 0.69
N GLN A 79 -8.96 -4.91 1.12
CA GLN A 79 -10.33 -4.66 0.66
C GLN A 79 -10.37 -4.12 -0.78
N ASP A 80 -9.24 -3.64 -1.30
CA ASP A 80 -9.09 -3.21 -2.69
C ASP A 80 -8.36 -4.31 -3.48
N ALA A 81 -9.08 -5.02 -4.37
CA ALA A 81 -8.53 -6.18 -5.06
C ALA A 81 -7.34 -5.89 -6.00
N PRO A 82 -7.19 -4.71 -6.62
CA PRO A 82 -5.97 -4.31 -7.31
C PRO A 82 -4.72 -4.28 -6.43
N VAL A 83 -4.89 -4.06 -5.12
CA VAL A 83 -3.82 -4.16 -4.14
C VAL A 83 -3.61 -5.61 -3.75
N PHE A 84 -2.43 -6.10 -3.97
CA PHE A 84 -2.01 -7.41 -3.48
C PHE A 84 -0.90 -7.24 -2.46
N LEU A 85 -1.05 -7.90 -1.33
CA LEU A 85 -0.05 -7.93 -0.28
C LEU A 85 0.68 -9.27 -0.30
N GLU A 86 1.98 -9.21 -0.16
CA GLU A 86 2.87 -10.34 -0.01
C GLU A 86 3.43 -10.29 1.41
N GLU A 87 2.58 -10.70 2.37
CA GLU A 87 2.98 -10.73 3.79
C GLU A 87 3.85 -11.94 4.08
N ARG A 88 4.83 -11.73 4.93
CA ARG A 88 5.69 -12.77 5.44
C ARG A 88 5.30 -13.24 6.84
N GLY A 89 4.42 -12.52 7.54
CA GLY A 89 3.99 -12.84 8.90
C GLY A 89 2.74 -12.10 9.34
N ALA A 90 2.18 -12.51 10.48
CA ALA A 90 1.07 -11.82 11.13
C ALA A 90 1.53 -10.52 11.82
N GLY A 91 0.57 -9.74 12.32
CA GLY A 91 0.82 -8.55 13.14
C GLY A 91 1.36 -7.35 12.38
N GLY A 92 1.16 -7.30 11.06
CA GLY A 92 1.70 -6.20 10.24
C GLY A 92 3.22 -6.12 10.26
N GLY A 93 3.89 -7.28 10.38
CA GLY A 93 5.35 -7.41 10.23
C GLY A 93 5.80 -6.98 8.83
N GLN A 94 6.71 -7.72 8.23
CA GLN A 94 7.12 -7.39 6.87
C GLN A 94 6.03 -7.75 5.85
N ALA A 95 5.64 -6.78 5.03
CA ALA A 95 4.69 -6.94 3.95
C ALA A 95 5.10 -6.12 2.72
N ASP A 96 5.05 -6.75 1.57
CA ASP A 96 5.30 -6.12 0.28
C ASP A 96 3.98 -5.75 -0.38
N ILE A 97 3.90 -4.56 -0.98
CA ILE A 97 2.69 -4.08 -1.65
C ILE A 97 2.87 -4.09 -3.17
N VAL A 98 2.00 -4.79 -3.86
CA VAL A 98 2.01 -4.94 -5.32
C VAL A 98 0.73 -4.37 -5.91
N LEU A 99 0.85 -3.53 -6.94
CA LEU A 99 -0.26 -2.99 -7.71
C LEU A 99 -0.17 -3.41 -9.17
N ARG A 100 -1.28 -3.87 -9.75
CA ARG A 100 -1.45 -4.15 -11.19
C ARG A 100 -0.31 -4.99 -11.82
N GLY A 101 0.28 -5.90 -11.03
CA GLY A 101 1.33 -6.84 -11.49
C GLY A 101 2.73 -6.27 -11.56
N GLY A 102 2.96 -5.09 -10.99
CA GLY A 102 4.32 -4.61 -10.74
C GLY A 102 5.02 -5.40 -9.65
N SER A 103 6.26 -5.04 -9.35
CA SER A 103 6.94 -5.46 -8.12
C SER A 103 6.56 -4.52 -6.96
N PHE A 104 6.84 -4.95 -5.74
CA PHE A 104 6.65 -4.14 -4.53
C PHE A 104 7.48 -2.84 -4.55
N GLU A 105 8.56 -2.81 -5.30
CA GLU A 105 9.42 -1.64 -5.46
C GLU A 105 8.82 -0.58 -6.41
N GLN A 106 7.83 -0.95 -7.22
CA GLN A 106 7.20 -0.08 -8.23
C GLN A 106 5.98 0.68 -7.69
N THR A 107 5.66 0.50 -6.40
CA THR A 107 4.56 1.18 -5.71
C THR A 107 5.10 2.22 -4.76
N LEU A 108 4.69 3.47 -4.93
CA LEU A 108 5.04 4.54 -4.00
C LEU A 108 4.12 4.51 -2.77
N VAL A 109 4.73 4.51 -1.58
CA VAL A 109 4.02 4.60 -0.31
C VAL A 109 4.26 5.95 0.34
N LEU A 110 3.18 6.61 0.75
CA LEU A 110 3.19 7.94 1.35
C LEU A 110 2.56 7.91 2.75
N LEU A 111 2.97 8.84 3.58
CA LEU A 111 2.31 9.25 4.81
C LEU A 111 2.03 10.75 4.75
N ASN A 112 0.74 11.14 4.68
CA ASN A 112 0.32 12.54 4.51
C ASN A 112 0.97 13.23 3.28
N GLY A 113 1.16 12.48 2.19
CA GLY A 113 1.81 12.96 0.97
C GLY A 113 3.34 13.00 1.01
N PHE A 114 3.98 12.54 2.08
CA PHE A 114 5.43 12.40 2.18
C PHE A 114 5.84 10.96 1.87
N ARG A 115 6.83 10.81 1.00
CA ARG A 115 7.43 9.51 0.66
C ARG A 115 8.01 8.84 1.91
N ILE A 116 7.66 7.57 2.10
CA ILE A 116 8.23 6.72 3.13
C ILE A 116 8.87 5.44 2.57
N ASN A 117 8.96 5.30 1.24
CA ASN A 117 9.69 4.19 0.62
C ASN A 117 11.10 4.10 1.17
N ASP A 118 11.54 2.89 1.42
CA ASP A 118 12.85 2.59 1.96
C ASP A 118 13.91 2.56 0.84
N ALA A 119 15.01 3.28 1.01
CA ALA A 119 16.06 3.38 0.00
C ALA A 119 17.00 2.17 0.00
N GLN A 120 17.08 1.42 1.12
CA GLN A 120 17.86 0.20 1.25
C GLN A 120 17.22 -0.90 0.41
N THR A 121 15.98 -1.27 0.78
CA THR A 121 15.15 -2.28 0.14
C THR A 121 13.68 -1.95 0.35
N SER A 122 12.88 -2.11 -0.67
CA SER A 122 11.45 -1.76 -0.59
C SER A 122 10.61 -2.73 0.25
N HIS A 123 11.19 -3.78 0.83
CA HIS A 123 10.54 -4.68 1.78
C HIS A 123 10.04 -3.97 3.06
N HIS A 124 10.57 -2.77 3.37
CA HIS A 124 10.19 -1.98 4.54
C HIS A 124 9.28 -0.78 4.18
N ASN A 125 8.69 -0.77 3.00
CA ASN A 125 7.80 0.32 2.57
C ASN A 125 6.53 0.44 3.42
N LEU A 126 6.07 -0.66 4.03
CA LEU A 126 4.92 -0.69 4.93
C LEU A 126 5.28 -0.63 6.43
N ASP A 127 6.53 -0.34 6.77
CA ASP A 127 6.96 -0.02 8.14
C ASP A 127 6.47 1.38 8.52
N LEU A 128 5.14 1.51 8.65
CA LEU A 128 4.50 2.78 8.98
C LEU A 128 4.93 3.22 10.38
N PRO A 129 5.44 4.45 10.53
CA PRO A 129 5.88 4.94 11.85
C PRO A 129 4.73 5.47 12.71
N VAL A 130 3.48 5.26 12.30
CA VAL A 130 2.28 5.76 13.01
C VAL A 130 1.37 4.60 13.41
N PRO A 131 0.82 4.62 14.63
CA PRO A 131 -0.21 3.68 15.07
C PRO A 131 -1.44 3.68 14.16
N MET A 132 -2.10 2.53 14.03
CA MET A 132 -3.32 2.40 13.20
C MET A 132 -4.42 3.36 13.63
N ASP A 133 -4.62 3.59 14.94
CA ASP A 133 -5.62 4.51 15.46
C ASP A 133 -5.34 6.00 15.14
N ALA A 134 -4.14 6.34 14.65
CA ALA A 134 -3.81 7.67 14.15
C ALA A 134 -4.32 7.92 12.72
N LEU A 135 -4.56 6.85 11.96
CA LEU A 135 -4.97 6.94 10.55
C LEU A 135 -6.46 7.21 10.41
N ASN A 136 -6.80 8.04 9.45
CA ASN A 136 -8.18 8.36 9.08
C ASN A 136 -8.65 7.56 7.86
N SER A 137 -7.79 7.47 6.84
CA SER A 137 -8.08 6.76 5.60
C SER A 137 -6.79 6.38 4.87
N ILE A 138 -6.92 5.44 3.94
CA ILE A 138 -5.89 5.12 2.95
C ILE A 138 -6.47 5.50 1.58
N GLN A 139 -5.66 6.15 0.75
CA GLN A 139 -5.99 6.38 -0.66
C GLN A 139 -5.06 5.56 -1.54
N VAL A 140 -5.61 4.92 -2.55
CA VAL A 140 -4.87 4.13 -3.54
C VAL A 140 -5.11 4.73 -4.91
N LEU A 141 -4.05 5.26 -5.53
CA LEU A 141 -4.05 5.65 -6.94
C LEU A 141 -3.52 4.48 -7.76
N GLU A 142 -4.32 3.97 -8.67
CA GLU A 142 -3.99 2.85 -9.52
C GLU A 142 -3.43 3.33 -10.87
N GLY A 143 -2.23 2.88 -11.23
CA GLY A 143 -1.51 3.29 -12.44
C GLY A 143 -0.48 4.40 -12.20
N ALA A 144 0.17 4.89 -13.26
CA ALA A 144 1.28 5.84 -13.14
C ALA A 144 0.92 7.09 -12.33
N GLY A 145 1.75 7.44 -11.36
CA GLY A 145 1.61 8.60 -10.48
C GLY A 145 2.82 9.52 -10.48
N SER A 146 3.83 9.25 -11.33
CA SER A 146 5.13 9.96 -11.27
C SER A 146 5.05 11.45 -11.60
N THR A 147 4.02 11.90 -12.30
CA THR A 147 3.85 13.34 -12.61
C THR A 147 3.68 14.18 -11.34
N LEU A 148 2.85 13.75 -10.41
CA LEU A 148 2.60 14.48 -9.17
C LEU A 148 3.48 14.03 -8.00
N HIS A 149 3.92 12.76 -8.00
CA HIS A 149 4.58 12.15 -6.86
C HIS A 149 6.05 11.73 -7.10
N GLY A 150 6.54 11.82 -8.35
CA GLY A 150 7.94 11.53 -8.71
C GLY A 150 8.27 10.03 -8.77
N VAL A 151 9.50 9.72 -8.40
CA VAL A 151 10.08 8.37 -8.47
C VAL A 151 9.28 7.34 -7.67
N ASP A 152 9.33 6.05 -8.06
CA ASP A 152 8.68 4.87 -7.49
C ASP A 152 7.14 4.79 -7.70
N ALA A 153 6.49 5.83 -8.23
CA ALA A 153 5.08 5.84 -8.56
C ALA A 153 4.81 5.24 -9.96
N LEU A 154 5.37 4.06 -10.25
CA LEU A 154 5.32 3.43 -11.57
C LEU A 154 3.99 2.69 -11.79
N THR A 155 3.56 1.88 -10.82
CA THR A 155 2.32 1.10 -10.90
C THR A 155 1.18 1.68 -10.07
N GLY A 156 1.50 2.53 -9.10
CA GLY A 156 0.52 3.22 -8.28
C GLY A 156 1.12 3.97 -7.11
N VAL A 157 0.24 4.59 -6.33
CA VAL A 157 0.57 5.33 -5.11
C VAL A 157 -0.40 4.95 -4.01
N VAL A 158 0.10 4.69 -2.81
CA VAL A 158 -0.70 4.46 -1.61
C VAL A 158 -0.36 5.53 -0.58
N ASP A 159 -1.34 6.32 -0.15
CA ASP A 159 -1.15 7.38 0.85
C ASP A 159 -1.96 7.07 2.12
N PHE A 160 -1.25 6.93 3.22
CA PHE A 160 -1.82 6.79 4.55
C PHE A 160 -2.05 8.17 5.14
N LEU A 161 -3.31 8.51 5.39
CA LEU A 161 -3.72 9.84 5.78
C LEU A 161 -4.17 9.89 7.24
N THR A 162 -3.59 10.82 7.98
CA THR A 162 -4.10 11.26 9.27
C THR A 162 -5.11 12.39 9.06
N ALA A 163 -5.82 12.82 10.12
CA ALA A 163 -6.69 13.98 10.08
C ALA A 163 -6.68 14.72 11.42
N ALA A 164 -6.85 16.03 11.37
CA ALA A 164 -7.04 16.81 12.57
C ALA A 164 -8.28 16.33 13.35
N PRO A 165 -8.22 16.21 14.68
CA PRO A 165 -9.38 15.85 15.49
C PRO A 165 -10.47 16.92 15.39
N ASP A 166 -11.72 16.48 15.38
CA ASP A 166 -12.91 17.33 15.36
C ASP A 166 -13.57 17.46 16.75
N HIS A 167 -13.08 16.71 17.74
CA HIS A 167 -13.51 16.75 19.14
C HIS A 167 -12.42 16.22 20.09
N ASP A 168 -12.56 16.54 21.37
CA ASP A 168 -11.69 15.97 22.42
C ASP A 168 -12.05 14.49 22.61
N SER A 169 -11.05 13.61 22.62
CA SER A 169 -11.27 12.18 22.79
C SER A 169 -10.12 11.48 23.48
N LEU A 170 -10.44 10.39 24.14
CA LEU A 170 -9.50 9.43 24.69
C LEU A 170 -9.95 8.03 24.31
N LEU A 171 -9.07 7.26 23.68
CA LEU A 171 -9.28 5.85 23.38
C LEU A 171 -8.18 5.04 24.08
N VAL A 172 -8.57 4.00 24.79
CA VAL A 172 -7.66 2.98 25.31
C VAL A 172 -8.16 1.62 24.85
N ARG A 173 -7.32 0.87 24.16
CA ARG A 173 -7.64 -0.49 23.67
C ARG A 173 -6.69 -1.49 24.31
N VAL A 174 -7.23 -2.63 24.72
CA VAL A 174 -6.48 -3.79 25.20
C VAL A 174 -7.12 -5.05 24.64
N GLY A 175 -6.32 -5.99 24.20
CA GLY A 175 -6.79 -7.26 23.66
C GLY A 175 -5.73 -8.33 23.75
N GLY A 176 -6.14 -9.56 23.43
CA GLY A 176 -5.24 -10.69 23.36
C GLY A 176 -5.93 -11.92 22.78
N GLY A 177 -5.14 -12.90 22.41
CA GLY A 177 -5.71 -14.05 21.72
C GLY A 177 -4.76 -15.20 21.43
N SER A 178 -5.00 -15.84 20.29
CA SER A 178 -4.18 -16.95 19.79
C SER A 178 -2.73 -16.55 19.65
N PHE A 179 -1.81 -17.51 19.81
CA PHE A 179 -0.36 -17.31 19.71
C PHE A 179 0.20 -16.33 20.74
N GLU A 180 -0.45 -16.27 21.91
CA GLU A 180 -0.14 -15.33 22.99
C GLU A 180 -0.12 -13.86 22.47
N GLU A 181 -1.00 -13.56 21.53
CA GLU A 181 -1.13 -12.20 21.03
C GLU A 181 -1.63 -11.27 22.13
N ASP A 182 -1.02 -10.09 22.20
CA ASP A 182 -1.27 -9.03 23.15
C ASP A 182 -1.23 -7.71 22.39
N GLU A 183 -2.32 -6.95 22.43
CA GLU A 183 -2.45 -5.64 21.77
C GLU A 183 -2.89 -4.57 22.75
N GLU A 184 -2.21 -3.44 22.70
CA GLU A 184 -2.45 -2.28 23.54
C GLU A 184 -2.39 -1.01 22.69
N SER A 185 -3.37 -0.12 22.84
CA SER A 185 -3.36 1.18 22.14
C SER A 185 -3.91 2.28 23.03
N LEU A 186 -3.32 3.47 22.89
CA LEU A 186 -3.73 4.71 23.52
C LEU A 186 -3.79 5.82 22.47
N LEU A 187 -4.93 6.51 22.39
CA LEU A 187 -5.08 7.75 21.63
C LEU A 187 -5.67 8.82 22.54
N GLY A 188 -5.02 9.97 22.57
CA GLY A 188 -5.55 11.19 23.19
C GLY A 188 -5.61 12.30 22.15
N ALA A 189 -6.76 12.95 21.99
CA ALA A 189 -6.93 14.10 21.12
C ALA A 189 -7.58 15.26 21.86
N ALA A 190 -7.15 16.48 21.58
CA ALA A 190 -7.70 17.68 22.19
C ALA A 190 -7.72 18.86 21.22
N MET A 191 -8.71 19.76 21.45
CA MET A 191 -8.88 21.00 20.70
C MET A 191 -8.93 22.19 21.65
N HIS A 192 -8.19 23.24 21.34
CA HIS A 192 -8.23 24.48 22.09
C HIS A 192 -8.00 25.70 21.21
N GLY A 193 -9.06 26.46 20.93
CA GLY A 193 -9.00 27.64 20.06
C GLY A 193 -8.50 27.28 18.65
N PRO A 194 -7.39 27.88 18.17
CA PRO A 194 -6.83 27.58 16.86
C PRO A 194 -5.95 26.34 16.85
N TRP A 195 -5.80 25.63 17.95
CA TRP A 195 -4.96 24.46 18.09
C TRP A 195 -5.79 23.19 18.17
N SER A 196 -5.32 22.15 17.52
CA SER A 196 -5.74 20.78 17.78
C SER A 196 -4.51 19.88 17.80
N GLY A 197 -4.59 18.78 18.52
CA GLY A 197 -3.48 17.86 18.62
C GLY A 197 -3.94 16.46 18.99
N ARG A 198 -3.12 15.48 18.60
CA ARG A 198 -3.31 14.07 18.89
C ARG A 198 -1.99 13.43 19.29
N VAL A 199 -2.05 12.56 20.28
CA VAL A 199 -0.95 11.66 20.67
C VAL A 199 -1.48 10.24 20.61
N THR A 200 -0.72 9.33 20.00
CA THR A 200 -1.11 7.93 19.84
C THR A 200 0.09 7.04 20.16
N ALA A 201 -0.14 5.95 20.85
CA ALA A 201 0.85 4.90 21.08
C ALA A 201 0.19 3.53 20.95
N GLU A 202 0.90 2.57 20.37
CA GLU A 202 0.41 1.22 20.15
C GLU A 202 1.54 0.22 20.41
N ARG A 203 1.20 -0.93 20.97
CA ARG A 203 2.07 -2.08 21.11
C ARG A 203 1.30 -3.34 20.72
N ASN A 204 1.90 -4.14 19.84
CA ASN A 204 1.40 -5.45 19.45
C ASN A 204 2.52 -6.48 19.63
N PHE A 205 2.19 -7.60 20.26
CA PHE A 205 3.14 -8.67 20.56
C PHE A 205 2.51 -10.04 20.30
N SER A 206 3.32 -11.01 19.89
CA SER A 206 2.94 -12.42 19.81
C SER A 206 4.18 -13.30 19.93
N THR A 207 4.02 -14.48 20.52
CA THR A 207 5.07 -15.53 20.52
C THR A 207 5.15 -16.28 19.19
N GLY A 208 4.24 -15.97 18.24
CA GLY A 208 4.22 -16.52 16.89
C GLY A 208 3.45 -17.84 16.79
N PHE A 209 2.95 -18.10 15.58
CA PHE A 209 2.20 -19.33 15.28
C PHE A 209 3.11 -20.56 15.05
N MET A 210 4.42 -20.33 14.95
CA MET A 210 5.48 -21.35 14.89
C MET A 210 6.79 -20.77 15.43
N ALA A 211 7.81 -21.61 15.61
CA ALA A 211 9.11 -21.19 16.11
C ALA A 211 9.75 -20.11 15.21
N ASP A 212 10.42 -19.13 15.82
CA ASP A 212 11.06 -17.98 15.15
C ASP A 212 10.13 -17.20 14.22
N ARG A 213 8.83 -17.06 14.62
CA ARG A 213 7.81 -16.23 13.98
C ARG A 213 7.08 -15.35 15.01
N ASP A 214 7.75 -15.08 16.14
CA ASP A 214 7.35 -14.11 17.13
C ASP A 214 7.51 -12.68 16.60
N TYR A 215 6.72 -11.74 17.14
CA TYR A 215 6.88 -10.34 16.83
C TYR A 215 6.59 -9.43 18.02
N ARG A 216 7.18 -8.23 17.96
CA ARG A 216 6.85 -7.10 18.83
C ARG A 216 6.95 -5.82 18.00
N ASN A 217 5.85 -5.10 17.90
CA ASN A 217 5.73 -3.81 17.24
C ASN A 217 5.36 -2.75 18.27
N GLU A 218 6.08 -1.64 18.29
CA GLU A 218 5.84 -0.50 19.17
C GLU A 218 5.85 0.77 18.32
N ASP A 219 4.69 1.41 18.18
CA ASP A 219 4.50 2.60 17.36
C ASP A 219 4.00 3.75 18.23
N ALA A 220 4.50 4.97 17.98
CA ALA A 220 4.05 6.17 18.69
C ALA A 220 4.06 7.38 17.77
N SER A 221 3.06 8.26 17.90
CA SER A 221 3.01 9.51 17.16
C SER A 221 2.45 10.66 17.99
N ALA A 222 2.89 11.87 17.64
CA ALA A 222 2.32 13.12 18.12
C ALA A 222 2.15 14.05 16.93
N GLU A 223 0.94 14.55 16.74
CA GLU A 223 0.59 15.41 15.61
C GLU A 223 -0.18 16.63 16.11
N GLY A 224 0.16 17.80 15.60
CA GLY A 224 -0.42 19.05 16.01
C GLY A 224 -0.75 19.97 14.85
N TRP A 225 -1.93 20.53 14.87
CA TRP A 225 -2.43 21.49 13.88
C TRP A 225 -2.67 22.83 14.51
N ARG A 226 -2.34 23.88 13.77
CA ARG A 226 -2.59 25.24 14.19
C ARG A 226 -3.17 26.07 13.06
N GLY A 227 -4.39 26.60 13.25
CA GLY A 227 -4.94 27.62 12.38
C GLY A 227 -4.20 28.95 12.60
N THR A 228 -3.65 29.52 11.54
CA THR A 228 -2.94 30.82 11.52
C THR A 228 -3.58 31.77 10.53
N ARG A 229 -3.13 33.03 10.47
CA ARG A 229 -3.57 33.96 9.42
C ARG A 229 -3.12 33.58 8.02
N LEU A 230 -2.09 32.76 7.90
CA LEU A 230 -1.56 32.28 6.62
C LEU A 230 -2.24 30.98 6.14
N GLY A 231 -2.93 30.27 7.03
CA GLY A 231 -3.53 28.96 6.80
C GLY A 231 -3.17 28.00 7.92
N VAL A 232 -3.29 26.70 7.69
CA VAL A 232 -3.00 25.66 8.68
C VAL A 232 -1.50 25.33 8.67
N THR A 233 -0.93 25.24 9.89
CA THR A 233 0.37 24.58 10.14
C THR A 233 0.06 23.20 10.68
N ASP A 234 0.69 22.17 10.11
CA ASP A 234 0.60 20.77 10.52
C ASP A 234 2.01 20.24 10.82
N LEU A 235 2.20 19.65 11.99
CA LEU A 235 3.47 19.10 12.47
C LEU A 235 3.21 17.68 12.95
N LEU A 236 3.88 16.69 12.35
CA LEU A 236 3.85 15.30 12.77
C LEU A 236 5.24 14.84 13.20
N PHE A 237 5.30 14.16 14.32
CA PHE A 237 6.43 13.36 14.75
C PHE A 237 5.97 11.95 15.07
N ALA A 238 6.68 10.93 14.55
CA ALA A 238 6.29 9.54 14.70
C ALA A 238 7.52 8.63 14.80
N SER A 239 7.35 7.49 15.45
CA SER A 239 8.38 6.47 15.59
C SER A 239 7.80 5.08 15.63
N SER A 240 8.56 4.11 15.10
CA SER A 240 8.30 2.68 15.24
C SER A 240 9.55 1.93 15.68
N ASP A 241 9.36 0.84 16.41
CA ASP A 241 10.37 -0.16 16.78
C ASP A 241 9.72 -1.54 16.61
N ARG A 242 10.14 -2.29 15.60
CA ARG A 242 9.61 -3.60 15.25
C ARG A 242 10.70 -4.63 15.36
N SER A 243 10.39 -5.79 15.94
CA SER A 243 11.32 -6.92 15.99
C SER A 243 10.55 -8.22 15.79
N PHE A 244 11.04 -9.07 14.92
CA PHE A 244 10.33 -10.30 14.57
C PHE A 244 11.29 -11.43 14.22
N GLY A 245 10.84 -12.66 14.50
CA GLY A 245 11.43 -13.86 13.96
C GLY A 245 11.05 -13.99 12.50
N ALA A 246 12.03 -14.20 11.65
CA ALA A 246 11.88 -14.20 10.19
C ALA A 246 12.15 -15.59 9.57
N TYR A 247 11.85 -16.67 10.29
CA TYR A 247 12.06 -18.04 9.79
C TYR A 247 11.35 -18.27 8.45
N ASP A 248 12.07 -18.79 7.47
CA ASP A 248 11.64 -18.99 6.07
C ASP A 248 11.32 -17.69 5.29
N PHE A 249 11.78 -16.50 5.72
CA PHE A 249 11.49 -15.27 4.96
C PHE A 249 12.35 -15.17 3.70
N TYR A 250 13.64 -15.47 3.82
CA TYR A 250 14.62 -15.39 2.74
C TYR A 250 15.33 -16.72 2.49
N GLY A 251 15.15 -17.69 3.38
CA GLY A 251 15.71 -19.03 3.29
C GLY A 251 15.28 -19.86 4.50
N ASN A 252 15.60 -21.15 4.49
CA ASN A 252 15.28 -22.05 5.60
C ASN A 252 16.28 -21.85 6.77
N TYR A 253 16.28 -20.66 7.36
CA TYR A 253 17.13 -20.27 8.48
C TYR A 253 16.29 -19.66 9.60
N PRO A 254 16.72 -19.77 10.89
CA PRO A 254 16.11 -19.09 12.02
C PRO A 254 16.53 -17.62 12.07
N GLU A 255 16.07 -16.87 11.08
CA GLU A 255 16.36 -15.47 10.89
C GLU A 255 15.65 -14.61 11.94
N TRP A 256 16.21 -13.44 12.20
CA TRP A 256 15.60 -12.44 13.05
C TRP A 256 15.92 -11.06 12.51
N GLU A 257 14.96 -10.16 12.65
CA GLU A 257 15.09 -8.81 12.11
C GLU A 257 14.51 -7.78 13.10
N ARG A 258 15.14 -6.61 13.13
CA ARG A 258 14.63 -5.46 13.88
C ARG A 258 14.74 -4.20 13.05
N THR A 259 13.61 -3.56 12.82
CA THR A 259 13.54 -2.26 12.16
C THR A 259 13.14 -1.17 13.15
N LYS A 260 13.69 0.04 12.95
CA LYS A 260 13.27 1.25 13.67
C LYS A 260 13.15 2.41 12.72
N SER A 261 12.05 3.12 12.84
CA SER A 261 11.80 4.30 12.02
C SER A 261 11.52 5.53 12.90
N TRP A 262 12.08 6.66 12.48
CA TRP A 262 11.74 7.98 12.98
C TRP A 262 11.27 8.81 11.81
N PHE A 263 10.14 9.47 11.96
CA PHE A 263 9.56 10.33 10.95
C PHE A 263 9.19 11.67 11.56
N ALA A 264 9.51 12.75 10.86
CA ALA A 264 9.08 14.09 11.21
C ALA A 264 8.65 14.84 9.96
N SER A 265 7.52 15.50 10.00
CA SER A 265 7.07 16.35 8.92
C SER A 265 6.48 17.67 9.40
N ALA A 266 6.59 18.69 8.55
CA ALA A 266 5.99 20.00 8.72
C ALA A 266 5.35 20.42 7.40
N ARG A 267 4.09 20.83 7.46
CA ARG A 267 3.33 21.39 6.33
C ARG A 267 2.77 22.74 6.74
N GLN A 268 2.91 23.73 5.88
CA GLN A 268 2.40 25.07 6.10
C GLN A 268 1.64 25.57 4.87
N GLU A 269 0.39 25.93 5.06
CA GLU A 269 -0.37 26.70 4.09
C GLU A 269 0.05 28.17 4.13
N LEU A 270 0.40 28.72 2.99
CA LEU A 270 0.83 30.11 2.79
C LEU A 270 -0.24 30.85 1.96
N GLY A 271 -1.34 31.19 2.62
CA GLY A 271 -2.56 31.69 1.97
C GLY A 271 -3.36 30.56 1.34
N ALA A 272 -4.27 30.93 0.43
CA ALA A 272 -5.22 29.98 -0.19
C ALA A 272 -4.63 29.10 -1.29
N HIS A 273 -3.42 29.41 -1.76
CA HIS A 273 -2.90 28.87 -3.02
C HIS A 273 -1.52 28.23 -2.91
N THR A 274 -0.80 28.42 -1.82
CA THR A 274 0.57 27.94 -1.69
C THR A 274 0.71 27.03 -0.49
N VAL A 275 1.40 25.90 -0.67
CA VAL A 275 1.74 24.97 0.41
C VAL A 275 3.24 24.72 0.35
N ALA A 276 3.92 24.90 1.49
CA ALA A 276 5.29 24.48 1.71
C ALA A 276 5.31 23.27 2.65
N ALA A 277 6.13 22.28 2.34
CA ALA A 277 6.22 21.09 3.16
C ALA A 277 7.67 20.58 3.25
N PHE A 278 7.99 19.97 4.39
CA PHE A 278 9.27 19.32 4.64
C PHE A 278 9.03 18.03 5.43
N GLY A 279 9.67 16.95 5.04
CA GLY A 279 9.65 15.67 5.71
C GLY A 279 11.05 15.07 5.84
N TYR A 280 11.27 14.32 6.91
CA TYR A 280 12.49 13.56 7.15
C TYR A 280 12.14 12.20 7.75
N ARG A 281 12.70 11.13 7.22
CA ARG A 281 12.65 9.77 7.74
C ARG A 281 14.06 9.27 8.02
N ARG A 282 14.26 8.62 9.14
CA ARG A 282 15.42 7.78 9.42
C ARG A 282 14.93 6.37 9.70
N HIS A 283 15.49 5.40 9.01
CA HIS A 283 15.19 3.99 9.19
C HIS A 283 16.48 3.24 9.57
N THR A 284 16.35 2.19 10.34
CA THR A 284 17.44 1.26 10.65
C THR A 284 16.92 -0.15 10.56
N ASP A 285 17.70 -1.02 9.96
CA ASP A 285 17.43 -2.43 9.85
C ASP A 285 18.63 -3.23 10.38
N ASP A 286 18.36 -4.16 11.30
CA ASP A 286 19.31 -5.08 11.90
C ASP A 286 18.86 -6.51 11.62
N PHE A 287 19.43 -7.12 10.59
CA PHE A 287 19.13 -8.46 10.14
C PHE A 287 20.18 -9.47 10.68
N ILE A 288 19.70 -10.58 11.22
CA ILE A 288 20.52 -11.70 11.74
C ILE A 288 20.06 -13.01 11.10
N LEU A 289 20.94 -13.68 10.36
CA LEU A 289 20.65 -14.94 9.67
C LEU A 289 20.37 -16.10 10.63
N ILE A 290 21.19 -16.22 11.69
CA ILE A 290 21.03 -17.25 12.73
C ILE A 290 20.82 -16.56 14.07
N ARG A 291 19.57 -16.45 14.49
CA ARG A 291 19.15 -15.72 15.69
C ARG A 291 19.94 -16.08 16.94
N SER A 292 20.24 -17.37 17.14
CA SER A 292 21.01 -17.87 18.29
C SER A 292 22.51 -17.60 18.20
N ASN A 293 23.02 -17.20 17.03
CA ASN A 293 24.45 -16.92 16.81
C ASN A 293 24.66 -15.79 15.77
N PRO A 294 24.47 -14.52 16.17
CA PRO A 294 24.60 -13.39 15.26
C PRO A 294 25.97 -13.25 14.58
N SER A 295 27.02 -13.84 15.19
CA SER A 295 28.38 -13.75 14.63
C SER A 295 28.58 -14.50 13.30
N ILE A 296 27.62 -15.36 12.91
CA ILE A 296 27.67 -16.06 11.62
C ILE A 296 27.42 -15.09 10.48
N TYR A 297 26.34 -14.28 10.58
CA TYR A 297 26.00 -13.27 9.59
C TYR A 297 25.02 -12.25 10.18
N GLN A 298 25.40 -10.99 10.12
CA GLN A 298 24.57 -9.87 10.57
C GLN A 298 24.78 -8.67 9.66
N ASN A 299 23.69 -8.10 9.20
CA ASN A 299 23.66 -6.84 8.47
C ASN A 299 23.07 -5.74 9.34
N ASN A 300 23.70 -4.57 9.27
CA ASN A 300 23.22 -3.36 9.93
C ASN A 300 23.13 -2.24 8.91
N HIS A 301 21.92 -1.75 8.69
CA HIS A 301 21.63 -0.69 7.77
C HIS A 301 21.10 0.54 8.53
N ILE A 302 21.54 1.72 8.13
CA ILE A 302 21.03 3.00 8.59
C ILE A 302 20.80 3.83 7.35
N ASP A 303 19.57 4.07 7.00
CA ASP A 303 19.18 4.91 5.89
C ASP A 303 18.37 6.12 6.38
N GLY A 304 18.38 7.14 5.57
CA GLY A 304 17.66 8.36 5.82
C GLY A 304 17.17 8.96 4.51
N SER A 305 15.99 9.53 4.54
CA SER A 305 15.42 10.27 3.42
C SER A 305 14.88 11.61 3.88
N TRP A 306 14.93 12.60 3.00
CA TRP A 306 14.35 13.91 3.22
C TRP A 306 13.65 14.39 1.96
N GLN A 307 12.60 15.20 2.13
CA GLN A 307 11.83 15.79 1.06
C GLN A 307 11.42 17.21 1.44
N ALA A 308 11.59 18.16 0.52
CA ALA A 308 11.11 19.52 0.63
C ALA A 308 10.30 19.86 -0.61
N SER A 309 9.12 20.44 -0.47
CA SER A 309 8.27 20.79 -1.58
C SER A 309 7.61 22.16 -1.42
N LEU A 310 7.40 22.84 -2.54
CA LEU A 310 6.62 24.05 -2.65
C LEU A 310 5.62 23.87 -3.80
N ARG A 311 4.31 23.96 -3.49
CA ARG A 311 3.22 23.84 -4.45
C ARG A 311 2.44 25.14 -4.50
N HIS A 312 2.11 25.60 -5.70
CA HIS A 312 1.30 26.80 -5.91
C HIS A 312 0.22 26.56 -6.94
N THR A 313 -1.01 26.91 -6.61
CA THR A 313 -2.16 26.78 -7.51
C THR A 313 -2.62 28.13 -8.03
N VAL A 314 -2.96 28.19 -9.31
CA VAL A 314 -3.47 29.39 -9.99
C VAL A 314 -4.81 29.06 -10.61
N SER A 315 -5.86 29.74 -10.18
CA SER A 315 -7.18 29.63 -10.82
C SER A 315 -7.16 30.36 -12.16
N LEU A 316 -7.51 29.64 -13.22
CA LEU A 316 -7.58 30.15 -14.59
C LEU A 316 -9.06 30.31 -15.01
N PRO A 317 -9.35 31.08 -16.09
CA PRO A 317 -10.71 31.18 -16.63
C PRO A 317 -11.33 29.83 -17.00
N ALA A 318 -12.66 29.79 -17.10
CA ALA A 318 -13.46 28.65 -17.54
C ALA A 318 -13.33 27.37 -16.68
N GLY A 319 -12.97 27.50 -15.39
CA GLY A 319 -12.88 26.37 -14.46
C GLY A 319 -11.57 25.61 -14.56
N ALA A 320 -10.54 26.19 -15.14
CA ALA A 320 -9.22 25.58 -15.13
C ALA A 320 -8.40 25.98 -13.89
N LEU A 321 -7.57 25.06 -13.39
CA LEU A 321 -6.65 25.25 -12.29
C LEU A 321 -5.26 24.78 -12.74
N LEU A 322 -4.25 25.62 -12.59
CA LEU A 322 -2.86 25.25 -12.83
C LEU A 322 -2.15 25.05 -11.48
N LEU A 323 -1.58 23.88 -11.29
CA LEU A 323 -0.63 23.58 -10.22
C LEU A 323 0.79 23.70 -10.77
N ALA A 324 1.64 24.46 -10.08
CA ALA A 324 3.08 24.47 -10.28
C ALA A 324 3.77 24.00 -9.00
N GLY A 325 4.69 23.07 -9.11
CA GLY A 325 5.42 22.53 -7.97
C GLY A 325 6.91 22.48 -8.20
N LEU A 326 7.65 22.68 -7.12
CA LEU A 326 9.09 22.44 -7.02
C LEU A 326 9.31 21.47 -5.87
N GLU A 327 10.22 20.54 -6.07
CA GLU A 327 10.56 19.55 -5.05
C GLU A 327 12.07 19.29 -5.08
N ALA A 328 12.63 19.10 -3.90
CA ALA A 328 13.98 18.61 -3.70
C ALA A 328 13.93 17.50 -2.65
N ASP A 329 14.57 16.41 -2.93
CA ASP A 329 14.59 15.25 -2.06
C ASP A 329 15.91 14.49 -2.17
N GLY A 330 16.18 13.62 -1.22
CA GLY A 330 17.37 12.78 -1.24
C GLY A 330 17.27 11.64 -0.25
N ASP A 331 18.10 10.66 -0.49
CA ASP A 331 18.27 9.51 0.37
C ASP A 331 19.76 9.17 0.55
N SER A 332 20.06 8.47 1.65
CA SER A 332 21.42 8.03 1.98
C SER A 332 21.38 6.73 2.78
N ILE A 333 22.43 5.94 2.66
CA ILE A 333 22.60 4.72 3.44
C ILE A 333 24.02 4.63 3.99
N ARG A 334 24.13 4.05 5.18
CA ARG A 334 25.35 3.55 5.77
C ARG A 334 25.13 2.13 6.24
N SER A 335 25.85 1.20 5.69
CA SER A 335 25.67 -0.23 5.89
C SER A 335 27.00 -0.95 5.94
N ASN A 336 27.09 -2.01 6.76
CA ASN A 336 28.23 -2.91 6.76
C ASN A 336 28.27 -3.82 5.51
N ALA A 337 27.11 -4.07 4.88
CA ALA A 337 27.00 -4.93 3.69
C ALA A 337 26.93 -4.12 2.38
N LEU A 338 26.25 -2.96 2.38
CA LEU A 338 26.01 -2.14 1.19
C LEU A 338 26.96 -0.95 1.04
N GLY A 339 27.77 -0.64 2.06
CA GLY A 339 28.67 0.52 2.05
C GLY A 339 27.98 1.83 2.46
N THR A 340 28.54 2.95 2.01
CA THR A 340 28.02 4.29 2.32
C THR A 340 27.74 5.03 1.02
N HIS A 341 26.48 5.39 0.80
CA HIS A 341 26.02 6.03 -0.42
C HIS A 341 25.03 7.14 -0.11
N ALA A 342 24.89 8.10 -1.02
CA ALA A 342 23.88 9.14 -0.96
C ALA A 342 23.54 9.62 -2.39
N ARG A 343 22.28 10.01 -2.59
CA ARG A 343 21.80 10.59 -3.84
C ARG A 343 20.78 11.67 -3.52
N ASN A 344 20.75 12.70 -4.35
CA ASN A 344 19.79 13.79 -4.24
C ASN A 344 19.10 14.01 -5.59
N ARG A 345 17.89 14.54 -5.54
CA ARG A 345 17.08 14.85 -6.70
C ARG A 345 16.47 16.23 -6.55
N GLY A 346 16.22 16.85 -7.68
CA GLY A 346 15.43 18.07 -7.76
C GLY A 346 14.46 17.98 -8.91
N SER A 347 13.25 18.48 -8.74
CA SER A 347 12.24 18.40 -9.79
C SER A 347 11.36 19.64 -9.85
N GLY A 348 10.83 19.89 -11.05
CA GLY A 348 9.76 20.83 -11.30
C GLY A 348 8.63 20.17 -12.05
N TYR A 349 7.40 20.52 -11.73
CA TYR A 349 6.23 19.96 -12.40
C TYR A 349 5.11 20.98 -12.56
N LEU A 350 4.33 20.76 -13.59
CA LEU A 350 3.10 21.51 -13.88
C LEU A 350 1.98 20.51 -14.08
N ASP A 351 0.79 20.82 -13.56
CA ASP A 351 -0.42 20.07 -13.81
C ASP A 351 -1.59 21.02 -14.04
N LEU A 352 -2.33 20.81 -15.12
CA LEU A 352 -3.50 21.60 -15.51
C LEU A 352 -4.74 20.74 -15.32
N ASP A 353 -5.54 21.04 -14.31
CA ASP A 353 -6.87 20.49 -14.13
C ASP A 353 -7.91 21.42 -14.76
N TRP A 354 -8.70 20.92 -15.69
CA TRP A 354 -9.77 21.68 -16.32
C TRP A 354 -11.13 21.03 -16.07
N ASP A 355 -11.89 21.63 -15.18
CA ASP A 355 -13.25 21.24 -14.82
C ASP A 355 -14.22 22.38 -15.21
N PRO A 356 -14.80 22.34 -16.44
CA PRO A 356 -15.64 23.43 -16.95
C PRO A 356 -16.92 23.56 -16.11
N PRO A 357 -17.55 24.74 -16.09
CA PRO A 357 -18.77 25.01 -15.32
C PRO A 357 -19.93 24.04 -15.61
N SER A 358 -19.92 23.40 -16.78
CA SER A 358 -20.91 22.37 -17.14
C SER A 358 -20.80 21.09 -16.30
N LYS A 359 -19.62 20.84 -15.67
CA LYS A 359 -19.31 19.61 -14.93
C LYS A 359 -19.56 18.33 -15.72
N ARG A 360 -19.66 18.42 -17.06
CA ARG A 360 -19.98 17.28 -17.93
C ARG A 360 -18.74 16.46 -18.28
N TRP A 361 -17.59 17.10 -18.30
CA TRP A 361 -16.31 16.45 -18.54
C TRP A 361 -15.23 17.18 -17.71
N ASN A 362 -14.14 16.53 -17.44
CA ASN A 362 -12.92 17.12 -16.92
C ASN A 362 -11.70 16.57 -17.67
N LEU A 363 -10.61 17.31 -17.63
CA LEU A 363 -9.34 16.95 -18.23
C LEU A 363 -8.22 17.36 -17.27
N SER A 364 -7.27 16.47 -17.02
CA SER A 364 -6.03 16.77 -16.33
C SER A 364 -4.87 16.46 -17.25
N ALA A 365 -3.89 17.35 -17.33
CA ALA A 365 -2.68 17.20 -18.14
C ALA A 365 -1.47 17.73 -17.37
N GLY A 366 -0.52 16.86 -17.07
CA GLY A 366 0.64 17.18 -16.28
C GLY A 366 1.95 16.70 -16.89
N ALA A 367 3.04 17.32 -16.44
CA ALA A 367 4.39 16.87 -16.74
C ALA A 367 5.35 17.25 -15.61
N ARG A 368 6.27 16.35 -15.32
CA ARG A 368 7.36 16.52 -14.35
C ARG A 368 8.69 16.26 -15.04
N GLU A 369 9.67 17.08 -14.74
CA GLU A 369 11.08 16.84 -15.04
C GLU A 369 11.84 16.67 -13.73
N GLU A 370 12.57 15.59 -13.61
CA GLU A 370 13.38 15.26 -12.44
C GLU A 370 14.85 15.12 -12.83
N ILE A 371 15.74 15.73 -12.04
CA ILE A 371 17.19 15.77 -12.26
C ILE A 371 17.87 15.09 -11.09
N PHE A 372 18.75 14.14 -11.39
CA PHE A 372 19.48 13.37 -10.38
C PHE A 372 20.85 13.96 -10.08
N SER A 373 21.32 13.84 -8.85
CA SER A 373 22.68 14.22 -8.47
C SER A 373 23.72 13.45 -9.31
N GLY A 374 24.70 14.19 -9.83
CA GLY A 374 25.63 13.65 -10.83
C GLY A 374 25.36 14.17 -12.24
N GLY A 375 24.21 14.81 -12.48
CA GLY A 375 23.95 15.75 -13.59
C GLY A 375 23.80 15.16 -14.99
N THR A 376 23.84 13.82 -15.16
CA THR A 376 23.80 13.21 -16.49
C THR A 376 22.50 12.47 -16.80
N GLN A 377 21.61 12.32 -15.83
CA GLN A 377 20.34 11.62 -16.00
C GLN A 377 19.18 12.52 -15.57
N THR A 378 18.14 12.54 -16.39
CA THR A 378 16.86 13.16 -16.08
C THR A 378 15.74 12.19 -16.38
N ALA A 379 14.58 12.38 -15.74
CA ALA A 379 13.38 11.63 -16.03
C ALA A 379 12.23 12.60 -16.30
N PHE A 380 11.61 12.46 -17.48
CA PHE A 380 10.44 13.23 -17.88
C PHE A 380 9.19 12.36 -17.78
N SER A 381 8.24 12.76 -16.95
CA SER A 381 7.01 12.00 -16.65
C SER A 381 5.77 12.80 -17.06
N PRO A 382 5.28 12.63 -18.30
CA PRO A 382 4.01 13.20 -18.75
C PRO A 382 2.83 12.34 -18.33
N GLU A 383 1.68 12.98 -18.12
CA GLU A 383 0.42 12.35 -17.79
C GLU A 383 -0.77 13.07 -18.44
N LEU A 384 -1.78 12.30 -18.83
CA LEU A 384 -3.06 12.80 -19.29
C LEU A 384 -4.18 11.96 -18.69
N ALA A 385 -5.19 12.61 -18.13
CA ALA A 385 -6.39 11.96 -17.61
C ALA A 385 -7.62 12.77 -17.98
N GLY A 386 -8.76 12.09 -18.11
CA GLY A 386 -10.02 12.77 -18.36
C GLY A 386 -11.23 11.93 -18.04
N SER A 387 -12.34 12.58 -17.78
CA SER A 387 -13.62 11.91 -17.61
C SER A 387 -14.76 12.59 -18.34
N LEU A 388 -15.80 11.81 -18.65
CA LEU A 388 -17.00 12.25 -19.33
C LEU A 388 -18.23 11.70 -18.61
N ARG A 389 -19.08 12.57 -18.08
CA ARG A 389 -20.40 12.21 -17.55
C ARG A 389 -21.38 12.04 -18.69
N LEU A 390 -21.68 10.80 -19.06
CA LEU A 390 -22.71 10.49 -20.07
C LEU A 390 -24.10 10.78 -19.54
N THR A 391 -24.33 10.46 -18.27
CA THR A 391 -25.57 10.75 -17.54
C THR A 391 -25.22 11.14 -16.10
N GLY A 392 -26.22 11.57 -15.29
CA GLY A 392 -26.03 11.77 -13.85
C GLY A 392 -25.65 10.50 -13.06
N LYS A 393 -25.64 9.31 -13.72
CA LYS A 393 -25.42 8.01 -13.10
C LYS A 393 -24.26 7.23 -13.73
N LEU A 394 -23.70 7.70 -14.83
CA LEU A 394 -22.66 7.02 -15.59
C LEU A 394 -21.57 8.01 -15.99
N LYS A 395 -20.36 7.78 -15.51
CA LYS A 395 -19.13 8.48 -15.86
C LYS A 395 -18.19 7.51 -16.56
N LEU A 396 -17.61 7.91 -17.68
CA LEU A 396 -16.46 7.26 -18.31
C LEU A 396 -15.20 8.00 -17.91
N ARG A 397 -14.10 7.29 -17.73
CA ARG A 397 -12.79 7.85 -17.45
C ARG A 397 -11.70 7.12 -18.22
N ALA A 398 -10.61 7.83 -18.49
CA ALA A 398 -9.40 7.24 -19.05
C ALA A 398 -8.19 8.05 -18.59
N SER A 399 -7.08 7.35 -18.37
CA SER A 399 -5.81 7.98 -18.05
C SER A 399 -4.64 7.25 -18.70
N GLY A 400 -3.52 7.95 -18.83
CA GLY A 400 -2.27 7.37 -19.29
C GLY A 400 -1.10 8.26 -18.92
N GLY A 401 0.01 7.64 -18.55
CA GLY A 401 1.19 8.34 -18.10
C GLY A 401 2.45 7.49 -18.15
N TYR A 402 3.54 8.16 -17.87
CA TYR A 402 4.86 7.57 -17.76
C TYR A 402 5.31 7.59 -16.31
N GLY A 403 5.70 6.43 -15.78
CA GLY A 403 6.26 6.26 -14.45
C GLY A 403 7.68 5.70 -14.53
N PHE A 404 8.47 5.93 -13.49
CA PHE A 404 9.82 5.41 -13.39
C PHE A 404 10.19 5.12 -11.94
N ARG A 405 11.19 4.24 -11.75
CA ARG A 405 11.80 3.88 -10.47
C ARG A 405 13.33 3.88 -10.61
N ILE A 406 14.03 4.24 -9.56
CA ILE A 406 15.49 4.09 -9.48
C ILE A 406 15.83 2.84 -8.66
N PRO A 407 16.95 2.14 -8.95
CA PRO A 407 17.37 0.97 -8.19
C PRO A 407 17.55 1.29 -6.70
N THR A 408 17.18 0.36 -5.82
CA THR A 408 17.49 0.42 -4.39
C THR A 408 18.99 0.23 -4.15
N TYR A 409 19.45 0.50 -2.94
CA TYR A 409 20.85 0.22 -2.62
C TYR A 409 21.14 -1.27 -2.56
N THR A 410 20.15 -2.10 -2.22
CA THR A 410 20.24 -3.57 -2.30
C THR A 410 20.40 -4.02 -3.75
N ASP A 411 19.59 -3.52 -4.68
CA ASP A 411 19.73 -3.83 -6.11
C ASP A 411 21.13 -3.56 -6.64
N LEU A 412 21.75 -2.46 -6.17
CA LEU A 412 23.03 -2.00 -6.68
C LEU A 412 24.24 -2.71 -6.03
N TYR A 413 24.20 -2.95 -4.71
CA TYR A 413 25.42 -3.20 -3.96
C TYR A 413 25.38 -4.46 -3.09
N TYR A 414 24.24 -5.16 -2.99
CA TYR A 414 24.16 -6.35 -2.15
C TYR A 414 24.98 -7.50 -2.71
N VAL A 415 25.72 -8.18 -1.85
CA VAL A 415 26.53 -9.34 -2.21
C VAL A 415 26.50 -10.34 -1.05
N ASP A 416 25.95 -11.51 -1.32
CA ASP A 416 26.08 -12.69 -0.47
C ASP A 416 26.29 -13.96 -1.33
N PRO A 417 26.44 -15.15 -0.76
CA PRO A 417 26.68 -16.39 -1.54
C PRO A 417 25.55 -16.76 -2.50
N THR A 418 24.34 -16.20 -2.34
CA THR A 418 23.15 -16.57 -3.09
C THR A 418 22.61 -15.43 -3.94
N THR A 419 23.05 -14.18 -3.70
CA THR A 419 22.48 -12.98 -4.30
C THR A 419 23.55 -11.95 -4.65
N LEU A 420 23.51 -11.45 -5.88
CA LEU A 420 24.46 -10.48 -6.42
C LEU A 420 23.72 -9.25 -6.97
N GLY A 421 23.96 -8.09 -6.36
CA GLY A 421 23.55 -6.79 -6.87
C GLY A 421 24.33 -6.40 -8.13
N ASN A 422 23.88 -5.31 -8.77
CA ASN A 422 24.48 -4.84 -10.01
C ASN A 422 24.60 -3.32 -10.05
N PRO A 423 25.80 -2.72 -9.84
CA PRO A 423 26.00 -1.28 -9.87
C PRO A 423 25.74 -0.62 -11.23
N SER A 424 25.56 -1.42 -12.30
CA SER A 424 25.31 -0.93 -13.66
C SER A 424 23.82 -0.88 -14.02
N LEU A 425 22.92 -1.16 -13.06
CA LEU A 425 21.48 -1.08 -13.27
C LEU A 425 21.05 0.31 -13.70
N LYS A 426 20.13 0.33 -14.66
CA LYS A 426 19.44 1.54 -15.11
C LYS A 426 18.14 1.71 -14.34
N PRO A 427 17.64 2.95 -14.21
CA PRO A 427 16.25 3.16 -13.78
C PRO A 427 15.29 2.39 -14.68
N GLU A 428 14.29 1.79 -14.06
CA GLU A 428 13.20 1.17 -14.81
C GLU A 428 12.07 2.17 -15.06
N SER A 429 11.26 1.90 -16.07
CA SER A 429 10.18 2.79 -16.46
C SER A 429 9.02 2.04 -17.10
N ALA A 430 7.84 2.65 -17.10
CA ALA A 430 6.67 2.13 -17.79
C ALA A 430 5.81 3.22 -18.40
N TRP A 431 5.27 2.91 -19.58
CA TRP A 431 4.06 3.53 -20.07
C TRP A 431 2.86 2.71 -19.62
N SER A 432 1.94 3.34 -18.93
CA SER A 432 0.70 2.72 -18.49
C SER A 432 -0.51 3.54 -18.91
N GLY A 433 -1.63 2.86 -19.10
CA GLY A 433 -2.91 3.50 -19.39
C GLY A 433 -4.06 2.63 -18.93
N ASP A 434 -5.15 3.28 -18.56
CA ASP A 434 -6.40 2.65 -18.18
C ASP A 434 -7.60 3.38 -18.75
N ALA A 435 -8.71 2.64 -18.85
CA ALA A 435 -10.01 3.19 -19.19
C ALA A 435 -11.09 2.47 -18.40
N GLY A 436 -12.04 3.22 -17.87
CA GLY A 436 -13.07 2.68 -17.00
C GLY A 436 -14.41 3.38 -17.08
N ALA A 437 -15.38 2.78 -16.40
CA ALA A 437 -16.74 3.29 -16.26
C ALA A 437 -17.18 3.20 -14.80
N ASP A 438 -17.69 4.30 -14.27
CA ASP A 438 -18.27 4.40 -12.94
C ASP A 438 -19.78 4.55 -13.06
N TRP A 439 -20.53 3.60 -12.53
CA TRP A 439 -21.99 3.57 -12.60
C TRP A 439 -22.59 3.58 -11.20
N ALA A 440 -23.32 4.64 -10.88
CA ALA A 440 -24.00 4.84 -9.61
C ALA A 440 -25.49 5.15 -9.86
N PRO A 441 -26.34 4.14 -10.10
CA PRO A 441 -27.76 4.33 -10.43
C PRO A 441 -28.55 4.91 -9.27
N SER A 442 -28.06 4.75 -8.05
CA SER A 442 -28.66 5.27 -6.81
C SER A 442 -27.58 5.44 -5.75
N GLY A 443 -27.87 6.16 -4.67
CA GLY A 443 -26.98 6.24 -3.50
C GLY A 443 -26.76 4.90 -2.77
N LYS A 444 -27.37 3.81 -3.23
CA LYS A 444 -27.24 2.47 -2.63
C LYS A 444 -26.35 1.51 -3.42
N VAL A 445 -26.04 1.84 -4.65
CA VAL A 445 -25.26 0.98 -5.56
C VAL A 445 -24.25 1.82 -6.29
N SER A 446 -23.00 1.42 -6.24
CA SER A 446 -21.93 1.92 -7.10
C SER A 446 -21.12 0.76 -7.66
N LEU A 447 -20.76 0.84 -8.92
CA LEU A 447 -19.94 -0.12 -9.63
C LEU A 447 -18.91 0.66 -10.45
N SER A 448 -17.64 0.35 -10.23
CA SER A 448 -16.53 0.80 -11.06
C SER A 448 -15.94 -0.40 -11.79
N VAL A 449 -15.63 -0.24 -13.06
CA VAL A 449 -14.93 -1.25 -13.87
C VAL A 449 -13.85 -0.55 -14.66
N THR A 450 -12.62 -1.09 -14.62
CA THR A 450 -11.45 -0.54 -15.30
C THR A 450 -10.72 -1.64 -16.05
N GLY A 451 -10.31 -1.38 -17.28
CA GLY A 451 -9.30 -2.15 -17.99
C GLY A 451 -7.99 -1.39 -18.03
N PHE A 452 -6.86 -2.06 -17.87
CA PHE A 452 -5.54 -1.42 -17.84
C PHE A 452 -4.51 -2.20 -18.66
N TYR A 453 -3.49 -1.46 -19.09
CA TYR A 453 -2.32 -1.99 -19.77
C TYR A 453 -1.07 -1.23 -19.33
N SER A 454 0.02 -1.98 -19.10
CA SER A 454 1.34 -1.43 -18.80
C SER A 454 2.40 -2.11 -19.65
N ARG A 455 3.34 -1.32 -20.19
CA ARG A 455 4.54 -1.80 -20.86
C ARG A 455 5.76 -1.26 -20.16
N GLN A 456 6.56 -2.17 -19.63
CA GLN A 456 7.73 -1.86 -18.81
C GLN A 456 9.02 -2.00 -19.63
N HIS A 457 10.00 -1.16 -19.30
CA HIS A 457 11.33 -1.10 -19.89
C HIS A 457 12.39 -1.07 -18.80
N ASP A 458 13.48 -1.77 -19.04
CA ASP A 458 14.60 -1.90 -18.09
C ASP A 458 14.14 -2.34 -16.69
N THR A 459 13.11 -3.19 -16.62
CA THR A 459 12.51 -3.65 -15.35
C THR A 459 13.55 -4.38 -14.52
N ILE A 460 13.72 -3.95 -13.27
CA ILE A 460 14.69 -4.55 -12.36
C ILE A 460 14.08 -5.79 -11.72
N ASP A 461 14.82 -6.89 -11.80
CA ASP A 461 14.48 -8.15 -11.14
C ASP A 461 15.76 -8.93 -10.88
N TYR A 462 15.69 -9.92 -10.01
CA TYR A 462 16.75 -10.89 -9.81
C TYR A 462 16.45 -12.13 -10.63
N VAL A 463 17.44 -12.55 -11.42
CA VAL A 463 17.34 -13.73 -12.27
C VAL A 463 18.37 -14.77 -11.89
N SER A 464 18.00 -16.04 -12.03
CA SER A 464 18.89 -17.17 -11.75
C SER A 464 18.80 -18.22 -12.85
N SER A 465 19.88 -19.04 -12.96
CA SER A 465 19.93 -20.20 -13.84
C SER A 465 20.77 -21.31 -13.20
N ALA A 466 20.29 -22.53 -13.27
CA ALA A 466 21.02 -23.72 -12.79
C ALA A 466 22.24 -24.11 -13.66
N ALA A 467 22.43 -23.45 -14.80
CA ALA A 467 23.55 -23.67 -15.71
C ALA A 467 24.00 -22.35 -16.34
N PRO A 468 25.25 -22.23 -16.81
CA PRO A 468 25.70 -21.04 -17.51
C PRO A 468 24.76 -20.64 -18.64
N SER A 469 24.40 -19.37 -18.71
CA SER A 469 23.45 -18.83 -19.67
C SER A 469 23.96 -17.51 -20.28
N PRO A 470 23.90 -17.32 -21.60
CA PRO A 470 24.27 -16.05 -22.22
C PRO A 470 23.30 -14.90 -21.89
N TYR A 471 22.19 -15.20 -21.22
CA TYR A 471 21.18 -14.23 -20.81
C TYR A 471 21.35 -13.74 -19.37
N LEU A 472 22.24 -14.37 -18.57
CA LEU A 472 22.63 -13.83 -17.26
C LEU A 472 23.43 -12.53 -17.45
N PRO A 473 23.27 -11.53 -16.57
CA PRO A 473 24.04 -10.28 -16.66
C PRO A 473 25.55 -10.53 -16.50
N ALA A 474 26.36 -9.67 -17.10
CA ALA A 474 27.82 -9.77 -17.00
C ALA A 474 28.35 -9.60 -15.56
N SER A 475 27.56 -9.00 -14.67
CA SER A 475 27.84 -8.89 -13.24
C SER A 475 27.60 -10.17 -12.45
N CYS A 476 26.96 -11.17 -13.06
CA CYS A 476 26.62 -12.46 -12.45
C CYS A 476 27.82 -13.42 -12.49
N VAL A 477 28.86 -13.11 -11.70
CA VAL A 477 30.13 -13.83 -11.69
C VAL A 477 30.56 -14.15 -10.27
N GLU A 478 31.11 -15.36 -10.10
CA GLU A 478 31.74 -15.79 -8.87
C GLU A 478 33.08 -15.09 -8.62
N SER A 479 33.62 -15.23 -7.43
CA SER A 479 34.91 -14.65 -7.04
C SER A 479 36.10 -15.12 -7.89
N ASP A 480 35.99 -16.27 -8.55
CA ASP A 480 37.00 -16.82 -9.46
C ASP A 480 36.83 -16.35 -10.92
N GLY A 481 35.81 -15.53 -11.18
CA GLY A 481 35.48 -14.98 -12.51
C GLY A 481 34.64 -15.93 -13.38
N SER A 482 34.24 -17.09 -12.88
CA SER A 482 33.25 -17.95 -13.56
C SER A 482 31.84 -17.34 -13.47
N GLN A 483 30.96 -17.73 -14.39
CA GLN A 483 29.55 -17.30 -14.32
C GLN A 483 28.87 -17.97 -13.10
N ALA A 484 28.23 -17.19 -12.26
CA ALA A 484 27.47 -17.68 -11.13
C ALA A 484 26.26 -18.50 -11.60
N THR A 485 26.03 -19.66 -10.96
CA THR A 485 24.88 -20.54 -11.21
C THR A 485 24.15 -20.78 -9.90
N ASP A 486 22.83 -20.99 -9.97
CA ASP A 486 21.95 -21.08 -8.79
C ASP A 486 22.04 -19.84 -7.85
N THR A 487 22.48 -18.69 -8.40
CA THR A 487 22.65 -17.41 -7.73
C THR A 487 21.69 -16.41 -8.34
N TRP A 488 21.06 -15.62 -7.51
CA TRP A 488 20.16 -14.53 -7.91
C TRP A 488 20.97 -13.29 -8.29
N CYS A 489 20.83 -12.83 -9.51
CA CYS A 489 21.62 -11.70 -10.05
C CYS A 489 20.72 -10.58 -10.51
N ALA A 490 20.90 -9.39 -9.93
CA ALA A 490 20.14 -8.20 -10.29
C ALA A 490 20.39 -7.78 -11.74
N THR A 491 19.31 -7.59 -12.51
CA THR A 491 19.37 -7.24 -13.94
C THR A 491 18.21 -6.36 -14.39
N ASN A 492 18.39 -5.70 -15.53
CA ASN A 492 17.31 -5.02 -16.22
C ASN A 492 16.69 -5.94 -17.29
N LEU A 493 15.41 -6.24 -17.15
CA LEU A 493 14.61 -7.02 -18.10
C LEU A 493 13.83 -6.10 -19.05
N ASN A 494 13.74 -6.45 -20.31
CA ASN A 494 12.98 -5.68 -21.30
C ASN A 494 11.84 -6.50 -21.91
N GLY A 495 10.79 -5.79 -22.34
CA GLY A 495 9.67 -6.41 -23.05
C GLY A 495 8.61 -7.03 -22.14
N LEU A 496 8.57 -6.63 -20.87
CA LEU A 496 7.50 -6.99 -19.95
C LEU A 496 6.24 -6.17 -20.25
N SER A 497 5.09 -6.80 -20.17
CA SER A 497 3.81 -6.10 -20.23
C SER A 497 2.78 -6.79 -19.36
N PHE A 498 1.92 -6.00 -18.75
CA PHE A 498 0.80 -6.46 -17.94
C PHE A 498 -0.51 -5.92 -18.51
N THR A 499 -1.51 -6.78 -18.57
CA THR A 499 -2.87 -6.44 -19.00
C THR A 499 -3.85 -7.01 -18.02
N GLY A 500 -4.84 -6.24 -17.61
CA GLY A 500 -5.83 -6.71 -16.65
C GLY A 500 -7.11 -5.90 -16.67
N ALA A 501 -8.02 -6.35 -15.83
CA ALA A 501 -9.26 -5.68 -15.53
C ALA A 501 -9.55 -5.78 -14.04
N GLU A 502 -10.21 -4.76 -13.52
CA GLU A 502 -10.61 -4.65 -12.13
C GLU A 502 -12.04 -4.14 -12.01
N SER A 503 -12.70 -4.49 -10.93
CA SER A 503 -14.04 -3.99 -10.63
C SER A 503 -14.28 -3.87 -9.14
N ASN A 504 -14.95 -2.79 -8.73
CA ASN A 504 -15.35 -2.51 -7.35
C ASN A 504 -16.86 -2.27 -7.31
N LEU A 505 -17.60 -3.15 -6.62
CA LEU A 505 -19.03 -3.04 -6.37
C LEU A 505 -19.26 -2.72 -4.91
N THR A 506 -20.00 -1.65 -4.63
CA THR A 506 -20.58 -1.36 -3.31
C THR A 506 -22.09 -1.40 -3.41
N TRP A 507 -22.72 -2.18 -2.55
CA TRP A 507 -24.17 -2.26 -2.44
C TRP A 507 -24.62 -2.10 -0.99
N ILE A 508 -25.50 -1.11 -0.74
CA ILE A 508 -26.09 -0.77 0.56
C ILE A 508 -27.59 -1.11 0.52
N PRO A 509 -27.96 -2.40 0.66
CA PRO A 509 -29.38 -2.80 0.57
C PRO A 509 -30.26 -2.11 1.60
N THR A 510 -29.74 -1.92 2.81
CA THR A 510 -30.39 -1.21 3.91
C THR A 510 -29.41 -0.28 4.61
N HIS A 511 -29.89 0.61 5.45
CA HIS A 511 -29.02 1.52 6.24
C HIS A 511 -28.12 0.78 7.25
N SER A 512 -28.40 -0.49 7.54
CA SER A 512 -27.62 -1.32 8.46
C SER A 512 -26.74 -2.35 7.76
N GLN A 513 -26.72 -2.38 6.43
CA GLN A 513 -25.97 -3.39 5.69
C GLN A 513 -25.19 -2.78 4.55
N ALA A 514 -23.93 -3.19 4.40
CA ALA A 514 -23.09 -2.88 3.25
C ALA A 514 -22.44 -4.16 2.74
N ILE A 515 -22.43 -4.33 1.43
CA ILE A 515 -21.74 -5.39 0.72
C ILE A 515 -20.74 -4.71 -0.21
N ARG A 516 -19.50 -5.13 -0.14
CA ARG A 516 -18.43 -4.72 -1.06
C ARG A 516 -17.86 -5.96 -1.72
N ILE A 517 -17.66 -5.90 -3.02
CA ILE A 517 -17.00 -6.95 -3.79
C ILE A 517 -16.01 -6.25 -4.71
N SER A 518 -14.75 -6.57 -4.56
CA SER A 518 -13.70 -6.14 -5.47
C SER A 518 -13.06 -7.35 -6.16
N TRP A 519 -12.70 -7.18 -7.41
CA TRP A 519 -12.07 -8.20 -8.24
C TRP A 519 -11.00 -7.59 -9.13
N THR A 520 -9.88 -8.29 -9.26
CA THR A 520 -8.83 -8.02 -10.23
C THR A 520 -8.44 -9.30 -10.94
N GLY A 521 -8.37 -9.25 -12.26
CA GLY A 521 -7.80 -10.28 -13.11
C GLY A 521 -6.62 -9.71 -13.90
N LEU A 522 -5.49 -10.41 -13.91
CA LEU A 522 -4.23 -9.91 -14.41
C LEU A 522 -3.47 -10.97 -15.21
N ARG A 523 -2.79 -10.54 -16.26
CA ARG A 523 -1.91 -11.38 -17.07
C ARG A 523 -0.63 -10.63 -17.42
N GLY A 524 0.53 -11.23 -17.09
CA GLY A 524 1.86 -10.77 -17.50
C GLY A 524 2.39 -11.54 -18.71
N ALA A 525 3.10 -10.86 -19.60
CA ALA A 525 3.80 -11.47 -20.73
C ALA A 525 5.30 -11.61 -20.41
N GLN A 526 5.82 -12.83 -20.53
CA GLN A 526 7.15 -13.27 -20.01
C GLN A 526 8.25 -13.38 -21.06
N GLY A 527 8.09 -12.76 -22.24
CA GLY A 527 9.04 -12.97 -23.36
C GLY A 527 10.52 -12.64 -23.06
N ALA A 528 10.76 -11.91 -21.96
CA ALA A 528 12.11 -11.41 -21.63
C ALA A 528 12.98 -12.38 -20.83
N LEU A 529 12.45 -13.46 -20.26
CA LEU A 529 13.21 -14.33 -19.36
C LEU A 529 14.16 -15.29 -20.07
N HIS A 530 13.91 -15.63 -21.33
CA HIS A 530 14.76 -16.56 -22.12
C HIS A 530 15.13 -17.85 -21.38
N GLY A 531 14.23 -18.36 -20.51
CA GLY A 531 14.43 -19.57 -19.71
C GLY A 531 15.11 -19.35 -18.35
N LEU A 532 15.45 -18.13 -17.98
CA LEU A 532 15.88 -17.78 -16.62
C LEU A 532 14.70 -17.83 -15.65
N GLN A 533 14.99 -18.05 -14.37
CA GLN A 533 14.04 -17.88 -13.28
C GLN A 533 14.01 -16.42 -12.87
N SER A 534 12.83 -15.92 -12.48
CA SER A 534 12.59 -14.58 -11.94
C SER A 534 12.20 -14.72 -10.47
N GLU A 535 12.71 -13.86 -9.62
CA GLU A 535 12.46 -13.91 -8.18
C GLU A 535 11.15 -13.20 -7.80
N TYR A 536 10.92 -11.97 -8.30
CA TYR A 536 9.84 -11.11 -7.81
C TYR A 536 8.72 -10.86 -8.83
N ILE A 537 9.05 -10.48 -10.07
CA ILE A 537 8.06 -9.95 -11.04
C ILE A 537 6.95 -10.94 -11.37
N PHE A 538 7.22 -12.25 -11.32
CA PHE A 538 6.23 -13.27 -11.64
C PHE A 538 5.55 -13.90 -10.43
N ASN A 539 5.57 -13.24 -9.28
CA ASN A 539 4.80 -13.63 -8.09
C ASN A 539 3.42 -12.93 -8.00
N TYR A 540 2.93 -12.32 -9.05
CA TYR A 540 1.70 -11.53 -9.06
C TYR A 540 0.41 -12.38 -8.96
N PRO A 541 -0.70 -11.82 -8.45
CA PRO A 541 -2.00 -12.47 -8.46
C PRO A 541 -2.57 -12.49 -9.89
N VAL A 542 -2.93 -13.67 -10.38
CA VAL A 542 -3.66 -13.85 -11.64
C VAL A 542 -5.12 -13.48 -11.48
N GLN A 543 -5.69 -13.82 -10.31
CA GLN A 543 -7.03 -13.48 -9.87
C GLN A 543 -7.00 -13.14 -8.38
N ASN A 544 -7.60 -12.03 -8.01
CA ASN A 544 -7.84 -11.67 -6.62
C ASN A 544 -9.28 -11.18 -6.47
N ILE A 545 -10.01 -11.76 -5.54
CA ILE A 545 -11.39 -11.37 -5.21
C ILE A 545 -11.43 -11.10 -3.72
N HIS A 546 -11.94 -9.96 -3.33
CA HIS A 546 -12.30 -9.68 -1.95
C HIS A 546 -13.80 -9.37 -1.87
N ALA A 547 -14.52 -10.10 -1.02
CA ALA A 547 -15.93 -9.86 -0.74
C ALA A 547 -16.12 -9.61 0.74
N SER A 548 -16.77 -8.52 1.11
CA SER A 548 -17.12 -8.22 2.49
C SER A 548 -18.60 -7.89 2.63
N TRP A 549 -19.15 -8.31 3.76
CA TRP A 549 -20.49 -7.98 4.20
C TRP A 549 -20.43 -7.48 5.63
N THR A 550 -20.82 -6.22 5.82
CA THR A 550 -20.95 -5.60 7.14
C THR A 550 -22.42 -5.43 7.47
N SER A 551 -22.84 -5.89 8.65
CA SER A 551 -24.20 -5.77 9.15
C SER A 551 -24.21 -5.20 10.56
N GLN A 552 -25.02 -4.19 10.80
CA GLN A 552 -25.24 -3.60 12.11
C GLN A 552 -26.54 -4.12 12.72
N PHE A 553 -26.43 -4.66 13.93
CA PHE A 553 -27.54 -5.15 14.73
C PHE A 553 -27.87 -4.14 15.85
N GLY A 554 -28.99 -3.41 15.66
CA GLY A 554 -29.30 -2.27 16.53
C GLY A 554 -28.28 -1.14 16.38
N ARG A 555 -28.04 -0.43 17.49
CA ARG A 555 -27.05 0.69 17.53
C ARG A 555 -25.68 0.26 18.04
N ILE A 556 -25.50 -1.02 18.35
CA ILE A 556 -24.47 -1.43 19.28
C ILE A 556 -23.48 -2.42 18.64
N LEU A 557 -23.98 -3.34 17.83
CA LEU A 557 -23.17 -4.47 17.36
C LEU A 557 -22.98 -4.41 15.85
N SER A 558 -21.74 -4.45 15.41
CA SER A 558 -21.37 -4.58 14.00
C SER A 558 -20.71 -5.95 13.77
N LEU A 559 -21.19 -6.66 12.76
CA LEU A 559 -20.61 -7.90 12.27
C LEU A 559 -20.04 -7.63 10.88
N THR A 560 -18.76 -7.87 10.69
CA THR A 560 -18.10 -7.84 9.39
C THR A 560 -17.61 -9.22 9.03
N ASN A 561 -18.04 -9.73 7.87
CA ASN A 561 -17.50 -10.93 7.26
C ASN A 561 -16.70 -10.52 6.04
N SER A 562 -15.52 -11.08 5.85
CA SER A 562 -14.73 -10.88 4.64
C SER A 562 -14.14 -12.19 4.15
N VAL A 563 -14.16 -12.38 2.85
CA VAL A 563 -13.57 -13.54 2.18
C VAL A 563 -12.68 -13.04 1.08
N GLN A 564 -11.43 -13.48 1.09
CA GLN A 564 -10.48 -13.30 0.00
C GLN A 564 -10.31 -14.63 -0.74
N LEU A 565 -10.32 -14.58 -2.07
CA LEU A 565 -9.94 -15.67 -2.96
C LEU A 565 -8.81 -15.16 -3.82
N ALA A 566 -7.61 -15.71 -3.65
CA ALA A 566 -6.44 -15.31 -4.41
C ALA A 566 -5.85 -16.51 -5.16
N GLU A 567 -5.51 -16.28 -6.43
CA GLU A 567 -4.77 -17.20 -7.28
C GLU A 567 -3.53 -16.48 -7.78
N ARG A 568 -2.34 -16.94 -7.38
CA ARG A 568 -1.08 -16.39 -7.88
C ARG A 568 -0.61 -17.17 -9.09
N TYR A 569 0.30 -16.56 -9.83
CA TYR A 569 0.89 -17.17 -11.01
C TYR A 569 1.46 -18.55 -10.69
N GLN A 570 1.01 -19.58 -11.44
CA GLN A 570 1.37 -21.00 -11.26
C GLN A 570 1.04 -21.61 -9.88
N GLN A 571 0.23 -20.95 -9.06
CA GLN A 571 -0.22 -21.46 -7.77
C GLN A 571 -1.72 -21.82 -7.81
N THR A 572 -2.18 -22.56 -6.80
CA THR A 572 -3.61 -22.88 -6.67
C THR A 572 -4.35 -21.78 -5.92
N VAL A 573 -5.64 -21.61 -6.24
CA VAL A 573 -6.54 -20.70 -5.49
C VAL A 573 -6.59 -21.09 -4.02
N TYR A 574 -6.49 -20.09 -3.14
CA TYR A 574 -6.72 -20.27 -1.71
C TYR A 574 -7.77 -19.29 -1.17
N PRO A 575 -8.70 -19.75 -0.31
CA PRO A 575 -9.65 -18.88 0.39
C PRO A 575 -9.12 -18.48 1.77
N VAL A 576 -9.31 -17.22 2.16
CA VAL A 576 -9.13 -16.75 3.54
C VAL A 576 -10.43 -16.10 3.99
N TRP A 577 -11.01 -16.60 5.08
CA TRP A 577 -12.26 -16.09 5.63
C TRP A 577 -12.01 -15.46 7.00
N ASN A 578 -12.36 -14.19 7.15
CA ASN A 578 -12.25 -13.44 8.40
C ASN A 578 -13.62 -12.96 8.87
N VAL A 579 -13.80 -12.89 10.19
CA VAL A 579 -15.01 -12.39 10.83
C VAL A 579 -14.61 -11.44 11.96
N ALA A 580 -15.19 -10.25 11.98
CA ALA A 580 -15.06 -9.33 13.09
C ALA A 580 -16.42 -8.98 13.69
N LEU A 581 -16.50 -9.03 15.00
CA LEU A 581 -17.65 -8.63 15.80
C LEU A 581 -17.22 -7.48 16.70
N THR A 582 -17.79 -6.30 16.49
CA THR A 582 -17.38 -5.08 17.20
C THR A 582 -18.59 -4.38 17.81
N HIS A 583 -18.40 -3.82 18.99
CA HIS A 583 -19.41 -2.98 19.62
C HIS A 583 -19.16 -1.53 19.19
N ALA A 584 -20.07 -0.96 18.40
CA ALA A 584 -19.83 0.31 17.71
C ALA A 584 -20.31 1.56 18.48
N ALA A 585 -20.77 1.43 19.74
CA ALA A 585 -21.32 2.55 20.49
C ALA A 585 -21.10 2.39 22.00
N GLY A 586 -20.98 3.53 22.72
CA GLY A 586 -20.81 3.57 24.16
C GLY A 586 -19.33 3.68 24.58
N MET A 587 -19.12 3.86 25.88
CA MET A 587 -17.78 4.05 26.44
C MET A 587 -16.94 2.77 26.45
N LEU A 588 -17.56 1.61 26.58
CA LEU A 588 -16.90 0.31 26.56
C LEU A 588 -17.32 -0.45 25.30
N GLN A 589 -16.36 -0.75 24.46
CA GLN A 589 -16.55 -1.37 23.15
C GLN A 589 -15.80 -2.70 23.09
N PRO A 590 -16.43 -3.82 23.44
CA PRO A 590 -15.84 -5.13 23.25
C PRO A 590 -15.73 -5.45 21.76
N TYR A 591 -14.70 -6.21 21.40
CA TYR A 591 -14.51 -6.72 20.05
C TYR A 591 -13.98 -8.16 20.06
N LEU A 592 -14.21 -8.84 18.94
CA LEU A 592 -13.71 -10.19 18.67
C LEU A 592 -13.36 -10.28 17.19
N ARG A 593 -12.14 -10.69 16.88
CA ARG A 593 -11.66 -11.00 15.54
C ARG A 593 -11.38 -12.48 15.41
N LEU A 594 -11.81 -13.06 14.31
CA LEU A 594 -11.55 -14.44 13.90
C LEU A 594 -10.87 -14.36 12.54
N THR A 595 -9.59 -14.63 12.49
CA THR A 595 -8.81 -14.60 11.26
C THR A 595 -8.63 -16.01 10.70
N ASN A 596 -8.61 -16.13 9.38
CA ASN A 596 -8.51 -17.41 8.67
C ASN A 596 -9.45 -18.49 9.26
N LEU A 597 -10.73 -18.16 9.44
CA LEU A 597 -11.73 -19.07 10.03
C LEU A 597 -11.85 -20.39 9.26
N SER A 598 -11.58 -20.39 7.95
CA SER A 598 -11.47 -21.57 7.10
C SER A 598 -10.32 -22.49 7.49
N ASN A 599 -9.35 -22.02 8.27
CA ASN A 599 -8.10 -22.69 8.60
C ASN A 599 -7.34 -23.18 7.36
N THR A 600 -7.33 -22.35 6.34
CA THR A 600 -6.62 -22.62 5.08
C THR A 600 -5.12 -22.50 5.31
N GLY A 601 -4.35 -23.51 4.91
CA GLY A 601 -2.91 -23.38 4.75
C GLY A 601 -2.63 -22.62 3.44
N TYR A 602 -1.96 -21.47 3.54
CA TYR A 602 -1.66 -20.66 2.36
C TYR A 602 -0.31 -19.95 2.50
N GLN A 603 0.19 -19.46 1.38
CA GLN A 603 1.44 -18.73 1.25
C GLN A 603 1.21 -17.54 0.32
N GLU A 604 1.60 -16.36 0.73
CA GLU A 604 1.60 -15.16 -0.13
C GLU A 604 2.91 -14.99 -0.88
N ILE A 605 3.97 -15.55 -0.33
CA ILE A 605 5.29 -15.72 -0.94
C ILE A 605 5.60 -17.21 -0.92
N ALA A 606 6.18 -17.74 -1.97
CA ALA A 606 6.53 -19.15 -2.06
C ALA A 606 7.46 -19.58 -0.93
N GLY A 607 7.12 -20.65 -0.20
CA GLY A 607 7.88 -21.13 0.94
C GLY A 607 7.50 -20.49 2.28
N VAL A 608 6.90 -19.31 2.30
CA VAL A 608 6.55 -18.58 3.52
C VAL A 608 5.14 -18.94 3.98
N ASN A 609 5.01 -19.77 5.01
CA ASN A 609 3.73 -20.17 5.54
C ASN A 609 3.06 -19.03 6.32
N MET A 610 1.76 -18.85 6.09
CA MET A 610 0.92 -17.91 6.82
C MET A 610 0.18 -18.59 7.96
N PRO A 611 -0.24 -17.84 9.03
CA PRO A 611 -0.89 -18.42 10.18
C PRO A 611 -2.21 -19.10 9.83
N GLY A 612 -2.52 -20.20 10.54
CA GLY A 612 -3.82 -20.84 10.52
C GLY A 612 -4.88 -19.98 11.22
N ARG A 613 -5.98 -20.62 11.62
CA ARG A 613 -7.07 -19.93 12.35
C ARG A 613 -6.57 -19.30 13.63
N ALA A 614 -6.93 -18.02 13.85
CA ALA A 614 -6.66 -17.31 15.08
C ALA A 614 -7.92 -16.61 15.62
N ILE A 615 -7.92 -16.33 16.91
CA ILE A 615 -8.98 -15.62 17.63
C ILE A 615 -8.30 -14.58 18.50
N VAL A 616 -8.72 -13.32 18.35
CA VAL A 616 -8.28 -12.20 19.18
C VAL A 616 -9.53 -11.48 19.70
N GLY A 617 -9.55 -11.13 20.96
CA GLY A 617 -10.66 -10.40 21.57
C GLY A 617 -10.16 -9.40 22.61
N GLY A 618 -10.93 -8.33 22.80
CA GLY A 618 -10.54 -7.27 23.70
C GLY A 618 -11.64 -6.26 23.96
N PHE A 619 -11.21 -5.14 24.53
CA PHE A 619 -12.07 -4.01 24.85
C PHE A 619 -11.38 -2.71 24.43
N ALA A 620 -12.15 -1.81 23.83
CA ALA A 620 -11.78 -0.41 23.72
C ALA A 620 -12.63 0.42 24.70
N PHE A 621 -11.99 1.33 25.40
CA PHE A 621 -12.63 2.32 26.25
C PHE A 621 -12.48 3.69 25.61
N GLN A 622 -13.60 4.33 25.28
CA GLN A 622 -13.64 5.60 24.59
C GLN A 622 -14.38 6.65 25.41
N LEU A 623 -13.71 7.78 25.67
CA LEU A 623 -14.28 9.00 26.23
C LEU A 623 -14.22 10.11 25.17
N GLY A 624 -15.26 10.95 25.12
CA GLY A 624 -15.40 11.89 24.02
C GLY A 624 -15.75 11.16 22.71
N GLY A 625 -16.35 11.87 21.79
CA GLY A 625 -16.92 11.27 20.58
C GLY A 625 -18.44 11.30 20.65
N LYS A 626 -19.07 11.43 19.48
CA LYS A 626 -20.54 11.51 19.33
C LYS A 626 -21.20 10.16 19.40
#